data_9fe024a1108c0220bf448c9b84e0fd01
#
_entry.id   9fe024a1108c0220bf448c9b84e0fd01
#
_cell.length_a   1.000
_cell.length_b   1.000
_cell.length_c   1.000
_cell.angle_alpha   90.00
_cell.angle_beta   90.00
_cell.angle_gamma   90.00
#
_symmetry.space_group_name_H-M   'P 1'
#
loop_
_entity.id
_entity.type
_entity.pdbx_description
1 polymer ?
#
loop_
_entity_poly.entity_id
_entity_poly.type
_entity_poly.pdbx_seq_one_letter_code
_entity_poly.pdbx_strand_id
1 'polypeptide(L)'
;MAQVALAEGPCPSCTALIDMWEGTMPHFEGLGGNLAVVAKAPIERVAAFARDKGWKHIRLLSAAHNTFKRDYRGEDAEGQQVPIMTVFKRWPDGAIRLHWASELLFEPTDPDQDMRHLGTVEPLWTLFDLTPGGRPKSDEQIEYDCCHSNERSA
;
A
#
# COMPACT_ATOMS: atom_id res chain seq x y z
N MET A 1 -7.03 4.96 3.57
CA MET A 1 -5.72 4.61 4.16
C MET A 1 -5.23 3.32 3.53
N ALA A 2 -3.99 3.27 3.09
CA ALA A 2 -3.38 2.01 2.63
C ALA A 2 -2.59 1.40 3.79
N GLN A 3 -2.69 0.10 3.97
CA GLN A 3 -1.99 -0.63 5.02
C GLN A 3 -0.87 -1.46 4.36
N VAL A 4 0.35 -1.21 4.78
CA VAL A 4 1.55 -1.84 4.22
C VAL A 4 2.11 -2.84 5.22
N ALA A 5 2.39 -4.05 4.74
CA ALA A 5 3.07 -5.07 5.52
C ALA A 5 4.59 -4.74 5.59
N LEU A 6 5.09 -4.60 6.80
CA LEU A 6 6.53 -4.47 7.08
C LEU A 6 6.89 -5.51 8.14
N ALA A 7 7.04 -6.77 7.74
CA ALA A 7 7.47 -7.83 8.66
C ALA A 7 8.97 -7.69 8.99
N GLU A 8 9.86 -8.28 8.23
CA GLU A 8 11.31 -8.15 8.45
C GLU A 8 11.97 -7.15 7.48
N GLY A 9 11.28 -6.79 6.40
CA GLY A 9 11.67 -5.81 5.41
C GLY A 9 10.46 -5.14 4.75
N PRO A 10 10.66 -4.06 3.98
CA PRO A 10 9.59 -3.43 3.22
C PRO A 10 9.14 -4.37 2.10
N CYS A 11 7.83 -4.55 1.96
CA CYS A 11 7.23 -5.26 0.85
C CYS A 11 7.51 -4.50 -0.46
N PRO A 12 8.13 -5.12 -1.48
CA PRO A 12 8.46 -4.43 -2.74
C PRO A 12 7.23 -3.85 -3.46
N SER A 13 6.17 -4.63 -3.65
CA SER A 13 4.92 -4.17 -4.30
C SER A 13 4.26 -3.02 -3.55
N CYS A 14 4.21 -3.10 -2.20
CA CYS A 14 3.67 -2.02 -1.39
C CYS A 14 4.51 -0.74 -1.49
N THR A 15 5.82 -0.88 -1.59
CA THR A 15 6.74 0.24 -1.75
C THR A 15 6.55 0.90 -3.10
N ALA A 16 6.43 0.10 -4.20
CA ALA A 16 6.11 0.60 -5.53
C ALA A 16 4.82 1.40 -5.56
N LEU A 17 3.78 0.88 -4.91
CA LEU A 17 2.49 1.56 -4.83
C LEU A 17 2.62 2.92 -4.13
N ILE A 18 3.37 2.98 -3.02
CA ILE A 18 3.59 4.23 -2.29
C ILE A 18 4.44 5.20 -3.11
N ASP A 19 5.47 4.73 -3.83
CA ASP A 19 6.28 5.56 -4.72
C ASP A 19 5.41 6.25 -5.79
N MET A 20 4.46 5.51 -6.38
CA MET A 20 3.51 6.08 -7.36
C MET A 20 2.56 7.10 -6.73
N TRP A 21 2.10 6.85 -5.51
CA TRP A 21 1.22 7.78 -4.80
C TRP A 21 1.95 9.02 -4.31
N GLU A 22 3.21 8.92 -3.91
CA GLU A 22 4.00 10.05 -3.40
C GLU A 22 3.94 11.25 -4.37
N GLY A 23 4.16 11.00 -5.66
CA GLY A 23 4.06 12.04 -6.69
C GLY A 23 2.65 12.57 -6.93
N THR A 24 1.62 11.81 -6.57
CA THR A 24 0.21 12.19 -6.76
C THR A 24 -0.37 12.96 -5.58
N MET A 25 0.22 12.84 -4.38
CA MET A 25 -0.34 13.39 -3.15
C MET A 25 -0.61 14.88 -3.18
N PRO A 26 0.28 15.77 -3.68
CA PRO A 26 -0.01 17.20 -3.72
C PRO A 26 -1.28 17.55 -4.51
N HIS A 27 -1.55 16.81 -5.59
CA HIS A 27 -2.74 17.00 -6.40
C HIS A 27 -3.99 16.46 -5.71
N PHE A 28 -3.88 15.28 -5.09
CA PHE A 28 -4.98 14.66 -4.36
C PHE A 28 -5.41 15.50 -3.16
N GLU A 29 -4.46 16.00 -2.37
CA GLU A 29 -4.73 16.89 -1.23
C GLU A 29 -5.27 18.25 -1.68
N GLY A 30 -4.75 18.80 -2.78
CA GLY A 30 -5.26 20.04 -3.37
C GLY A 30 -6.72 19.97 -3.82
N LEU A 31 -7.22 18.77 -4.11
CA LEU A 31 -8.63 18.47 -4.42
C LEU A 31 -9.44 18.05 -3.19
N GLY A 32 -8.90 18.15 -1.99
CA GLY A 32 -9.58 17.85 -0.73
C GLY A 32 -9.50 16.38 -0.31
N GLY A 33 -8.71 15.56 -0.99
CA GLY A 33 -8.43 14.20 -0.60
C GLY A 33 -7.49 14.13 0.61
N ASN A 34 -7.56 13.04 1.36
CA ASN A 34 -6.62 12.76 2.45
C ASN A 34 -6.24 11.28 2.40
N LEU A 35 -4.95 10.99 2.36
CA LEU A 35 -4.42 9.63 2.38
C LEU A 35 -3.37 9.50 3.48
N ALA A 36 -3.36 8.35 4.13
CA ALA A 36 -2.29 7.97 5.04
C ALA A 36 -1.96 6.49 4.85
N VAL A 37 -0.69 6.16 4.94
CA VAL A 37 -0.20 4.78 4.99
C VAL A 37 -0.02 4.39 6.44
N VAL A 38 -0.57 3.24 6.84
CA VAL A 38 -0.50 2.72 8.21
C VAL A 38 0.35 1.46 8.21
N ALA A 39 1.47 1.48 8.93
CA ALA A 39 2.37 0.35 9.07
C ALA A 39 2.35 -0.24 10.49
N LYS A 40 2.48 -1.57 10.62
CA LYS A 40 2.64 -2.25 11.91
C LYS A 40 4.13 -2.28 12.30
N ALA A 41 4.74 -1.11 12.36
CA ALA A 41 6.14 -0.94 12.75
C ALA A 41 6.28 0.31 13.62
N PRO A 42 7.29 0.41 14.48
CA PRO A 42 7.59 1.63 15.23
C PRO A 42 7.72 2.82 14.29
N ILE A 43 7.23 3.98 14.72
CA ILE A 43 7.18 5.17 13.85
C ILE A 43 8.57 5.63 13.41
N GLU A 44 9.58 5.42 14.25
CA GLU A 44 10.97 5.75 13.96
C GLU A 44 11.50 4.96 12.76
N ARG A 45 11.15 3.64 12.68
CA ARG A 45 11.52 2.77 11.56
C ARG A 45 10.79 3.18 10.29
N VAL A 46 9.50 3.46 10.39
CA VAL A 46 8.67 3.92 9.25
C VAL A 46 9.22 5.25 8.71
N ALA A 47 9.53 6.20 9.59
CA ALA A 47 10.07 7.50 9.20
C ALA A 47 11.50 7.40 8.63
N ALA A 48 12.34 6.51 9.13
CA ALA A 48 13.66 6.27 8.56
C ALA A 48 13.55 5.76 7.12
N PHE A 49 12.71 4.73 6.90
CA PHE A 49 12.48 4.18 5.58
C PHE A 49 11.92 5.22 4.59
N ALA A 50 10.97 6.06 5.03
CA ALA A 50 10.45 7.14 4.20
C ALA A 50 11.51 8.15 3.79
N ARG A 51 12.44 8.49 4.69
CA ARG A 51 13.57 9.39 4.35
C ARG A 51 14.49 8.74 3.31
N ASP A 52 14.80 7.47 3.46
CA ASP A 52 15.66 6.73 2.52
C ASP A 52 15.02 6.66 1.12
N LYS A 53 13.69 6.54 1.06
CA LYS A 53 12.90 6.56 -0.18
C LYS A 53 12.64 7.98 -0.72
N GLY A 54 12.89 9.01 0.06
CA GLY A 54 12.62 10.40 -0.33
C GLY A 54 11.14 10.79 -0.31
N TRP A 55 10.28 10.03 0.39
CA TRP A 55 8.86 10.35 0.53
C TRP A 55 8.65 11.59 1.40
N LYS A 56 7.98 12.60 0.87
CA LYS A 56 7.78 13.92 1.49
C LYS A 56 6.31 14.28 1.67
N HIS A 57 5.45 13.72 0.82
CA HIS A 57 4.04 14.12 0.73
C HIS A 57 3.11 13.08 1.36
N ILE A 58 3.51 11.81 1.39
CA ILE A 58 2.70 10.77 2.00
C ILE A 58 2.74 10.86 3.53
N ARG A 59 1.54 10.88 4.13
CA ARG A 59 1.39 10.79 5.58
C ARG A 59 1.59 9.35 6.04
N LEU A 60 2.54 9.13 6.94
CA LEU A 60 2.86 7.82 7.50
C LEU A 60 2.41 7.74 8.96
N LEU A 61 1.75 6.65 9.31
CA LEU A 61 1.24 6.37 10.65
C LEU A 61 1.72 5.00 11.14
N SER A 62 1.94 4.88 12.43
CA SER A 62 2.28 3.62 13.08
C SER A 62 1.07 3.02 13.78
N ALA A 63 0.85 1.73 13.58
CA ALA A 63 -0.09 0.91 14.32
C ALA A 63 0.62 -0.11 15.23
N ALA A 64 1.92 0.10 15.55
CA ALA A 64 2.72 -0.84 16.33
C ALA A 64 2.11 -1.16 17.71
N HIS A 65 1.43 -0.19 18.32
CA HIS A 65 0.93 -0.28 19.69
C HIS A 65 -0.60 -0.14 19.78
N ASN A 66 -1.33 -0.43 18.69
CA ASN A 66 -2.79 -0.39 18.71
C ASN A 66 -3.39 -1.51 17.86
N THR A 67 -4.71 -1.61 17.88
CA THR A 67 -5.47 -2.68 17.23
C THR A 67 -5.99 -2.30 15.82
N PHE A 68 -5.64 -1.10 15.32
CA PHE A 68 -6.19 -0.56 14.09
C PHE A 68 -6.12 -1.55 12.92
N LYS A 69 -4.95 -2.18 12.70
CA LYS A 69 -4.79 -3.11 11.59
C LYS A 69 -5.70 -4.32 11.72
N ARG A 70 -5.79 -4.90 12.91
CA ARG A 70 -6.70 -6.02 13.20
C ARG A 70 -8.17 -5.61 13.04
N ASP A 71 -8.55 -4.45 13.57
CA ASP A 71 -9.93 -3.98 13.58
C ASP A 71 -10.45 -3.66 12.17
N TYR A 72 -9.54 -3.34 11.25
CA TYR A 72 -9.82 -3.04 9.84
C TYR A 72 -9.21 -4.05 8.87
N ARG A 73 -9.03 -5.31 9.30
CA ARG A 73 -8.58 -6.43 8.48
C ARG A 73 -7.21 -6.25 7.80
N GLY A 74 -6.34 -5.45 8.37
CA GLY A 74 -4.93 -5.35 7.95
C GLY A 74 -4.03 -6.37 8.63
N GLU A 75 -4.61 -7.29 9.42
CA GLU A 75 -4.02 -8.49 9.99
C GLU A 75 -4.99 -9.65 9.81
N ASP A 76 -4.47 -10.82 9.46
CA ASP A 76 -5.23 -12.07 9.45
C ASP A 76 -5.38 -12.65 10.88
N ALA A 77 -5.97 -13.84 10.98
CA ALA A 77 -6.21 -14.51 12.25
C ALA A 77 -4.90 -14.94 12.96
N GLU A 78 -3.84 -15.16 12.20
CA GLU A 78 -2.50 -15.53 12.64
C GLU A 78 -1.62 -14.30 12.98
N GLY A 79 -2.14 -13.08 12.78
CA GLY A 79 -1.43 -11.83 13.01
C GLY A 79 -0.48 -11.42 11.88
N GLN A 80 -0.55 -12.09 10.73
CA GLN A 80 0.22 -11.72 9.55
C GLN A 80 -0.31 -10.42 8.95
N GLN A 81 0.60 -9.62 8.42
CA GLN A 81 0.23 -8.33 7.84
C GLN A 81 -0.36 -8.53 6.45
N VAL A 82 -1.56 -7.99 6.24
CA VAL A 82 -2.28 -8.05 4.96
C VAL A 82 -2.43 -6.63 4.42
N PRO A 83 -2.08 -6.39 3.14
CA PRO A 83 -2.34 -5.10 2.51
C PRO A 83 -3.85 -4.91 2.33
N ILE A 84 -4.35 -3.75 2.72
CA ILE A 84 -5.75 -3.38 2.55
C ILE A 84 -5.86 -1.86 2.39
N MET A 85 -6.78 -1.41 1.56
CA MET A 85 -7.17 -0.02 1.49
C MET A 85 -8.51 0.17 2.18
N THR A 86 -8.60 1.17 3.06
CA THR A 86 -9.83 1.54 3.75
C THR A 86 -10.15 3.01 3.51
N VAL A 87 -11.40 3.29 3.21
CA VAL A 87 -11.91 4.65 3.01
C VAL A 87 -12.85 5.00 4.15
N PHE A 88 -12.57 6.10 4.81
CA PHE A 88 -13.41 6.66 5.86
C PHE A 88 -14.06 7.95 5.36
N LYS A 89 -15.30 8.16 5.76
CA LYS A 89 -16.04 9.39 5.48
C LYS A 89 -16.43 10.07 6.78
N ARG A 90 -16.19 11.38 6.84
CA ARG A 90 -16.76 12.23 7.90
C ARG A 90 -18.17 12.64 7.48
N TRP A 91 -19.13 12.38 8.34
CA TRP A 91 -20.53 12.71 8.13
C TRP A 91 -20.84 14.11 8.70
N PRO A 92 -21.99 14.71 8.32
CA PRO A 92 -22.39 16.04 8.84
C PRO A 92 -22.51 16.10 10.37
N ASP A 93 -22.79 14.98 11.02
CA ASP A 93 -22.83 14.85 12.48
C ASP A 93 -21.44 14.82 13.14
N GLY A 94 -20.37 14.96 12.33
CA GLY A 94 -18.98 14.91 12.78
C GLY A 94 -18.41 13.50 12.93
N ALA A 95 -19.25 12.46 12.92
CA ALA A 95 -18.80 11.08 13.06
C ALA A 95 -18.00 10.63 11.83
N ILE A 96 -16.94 9.87 12.08
CA ILE A 96 -16.12 9.23 11.04
C ILE A 96 -16.53 7.75 10.98
N ARG A 97 -16.96 7.29 9.81
CA ARG A 97 -17.38 5.90 9.59
C ARG A 97 -16.61 5.30 8.42
N LEU A 98 -16.40 3.99 8.48
CA LEU A 98 -15.92 3.23 7.33
C LEU A 98 -16.92 3.37 6.19
N HIS A 99 -16.43 3.75 5.03
CA HIS A 99 -17.22 3.92 3.82
C HIS A 99 -17.01 2.76 2.85
N TRP A 100 -15.76 2.33 2.70
CA TRP A 100 -15.36 1.28 1.78
C TRP A 100 -14.06 0.63 2.24
N ALA A 101 -13.90 -0.65 1.94
CA ALA A 101 -12.63 -1.36 2.10
C ALA A 101 -12.38 -2.24 0.89
N SER A 102 -11.11 -2.39 0.50
CA SER A 102 -10.72 -3.32 -0.55
C SER A 102 -10.75 -4.76 -0.05
N GLU A 103 -10.98 -5.70 -0.96
CA GLU A 103 -10.98 -7.14 -0.68
C GLU A 103 -9.70 -7.82 -1.20
N LEU A 104 -8.67 -7.05 -1.45
CA LEU A 104 -7.49 -7.37 -2.28
C LEU A 104 -6.86 -8.75 -2.06
N LEU A 105 -6.94 -9.32 -0.86
CA LEU A 105 -6.33 -10.62 -0.57
C LEU A 105 -7.29 -11.56 0.19
N PHE A 106 -8.56 -11.20 0.34
CA PHE A 106 -9.52 -12.00 1.12
C PHE A 106 -10.44 -12.83 0.25
N GLU A 107 -10.65 -12.41 -0.99
CA GLU A 107 -11.49 -13.13 -1.92
C GLU A 107 -10.63 -13.73 -3.05
N PRO A 108 -10.74 -15.02 -3.29
CA PRO A 108 -10.08 -15.66 -4.43
C PRO A 108 -10.66 -15.08 -5.72
N THR A 109 -9.84 -14.96 -6.74
CA THR A 109 -10.31 -14.60 -8.08
C THR A 109 -11.23 -15.68 -8.62
N ASP A 110 -12.24 -15.30 -9.38
CA ASP A 110 -13.04 -16.25 -10.14
C ASP A 110 -12.13 -17.04 -11.12
N PRO A 111 -12.51 -18.27 -11.49
CA PRO A 111 -11.76 -19.02 -12.49
C PRO A 111 -11.53 -18.18 -13.75
N ASP A 112 -10.31 -18.19 -14.25
CA ASP A 112 -9.86 -17.45 -15.44
C ASP A 112 -9.87 -15.90 -15.31
N GLN A 113 -10.07 -15.36 -14.10
CA GLN A 113 -9.90 -13.93 -13.84
C GLN A 113 -8.51 -13.60 -13.31
N ASP A 114 -7.91 -12.58 -13.89
CA ASP A 114 -6.74 -11.92 -13.33
C ASP A 114 -7.10 -11.21 -12.02
N MET A 115 -6.11 -10.98 -11.17
CA MET A 115 -6.23 -10.16 -9.97
C MET A 115 -6.44 -8.66 -10.32
N ARG A 116 -7.39 -8.35 -11.19
CA ARG A 116 -7.65 -7.00 -11.72
C ARG A 116 -8.11 -6.00 -10.67
N HIS A 117 -8.70 -6.50 -9.58
CA HIS A 117 -9.03 -5.66 -8.43
C HIS A 117 -7.80 -4.98 -7.83
N LEU A 118 -6.60 -5.56 -7.96
CA LEU A 118 -5.34 -4.88 -7.62
C LEU A 118 -5.10 -3.66 -8.50
N GLY A 119 -5.41 -3.73 -9.80
CA GLY A 119 -5.25 -2.62 -10.72
C GLY A 119 -6.08 -1.40 -10.42
N THR A 120 -7.16 -1.53 -9.66
CA THR A 120 -7.99 -0.38 -9.25
C THR A 120 -7.20 0.60 -8.36
N VAL A 121 -6.26 0.12 -7.58
CA VAL A 121 -5.50 0.93 -6.62
C VAL A 121 -4.03 1.07 -6.99
N GLU A 122 -3.53 0.26 -7.93
CA GLU A 122 -2.15 0.25 -8.39
C GLU A 122 -2.04 0.73 -9.84
N PRO A 123 -1.65 1.99 -10.08
CA PRO A 123 -1.51 2.54 -11.44
C PRO A 123 -0.60 1.73 -12.36
N LEU A 124 0.39 1.03 -11.82
CA LEU A 124 1.31 0.18 -12.55
C LEU A 124 0.56 -0.90 -13.35
N TRP A 125 -0.37 -1.58 -12.71
CA TRP A 125 -1.16 -2.65 -13.37
C TRP A 125 -2.10 -2.09 -14.43
N THR A 126 -2.66 -0.92 -14.20
CA THR A 126 -3.46 -0.21 -15.22
C THR A 126 -2.63 0.10 -16.47
N LEU A 127 -1.37 0.50 -16.30
CA LEU A 127 -0.47 0.72 -17.44
C LEU A 127 -0.19 -0.56 -18.21
N PHE A 128 0.06 -1.68 -17.53
CA PHE A 128 0.24 -2.97 -18.19
C PHE A 128 -1.01 -3.44 -18.92
N ASP A 129 -2.20 -3.23 -18.35
CA ASP A 129 -3.49 -3.57 -19.00
C ASP A 129 -3.69 -2.85 -20.34
N LEU A 130 -3.04 -1.71 -20.54
CA LEU A 130 -3.05 -0.95 -21.81
C LEU A 130 -2.03 -1.46 -22.83
N THR A 131 -1.14 -2.37 -22.47
CA THR A 131 -0.14 -2.93 -23.37
C THR A 131 -0.65 -4.19 -24.09
N PRO A 132 -0.17 -4.50 -25.30
CA PRO A 132 -0.55 -5.73 -26.00
C PRO A 132 -0.17 -7.02 -25.25
N GLY A 133 0.84 -6.97 -24.38
CA GLY A 133 1.31 -8.11 -23.59
C GLY A 133 0.54 -8.32 -22.30
N GLY A 134 -0.23 -7.33 -21.85
CA GLY A 134 -0.92 -7.37 -20.57
C GLY A 134 0.03 -7.40 -19.37
N ARG A 135 -0.49 -7.83 -18.23
CA ARG A 135 0.28 -7.94 -16.99
C ARG A 135 1.31 -9.07 -17.05
N PRO A 136 2.51 -8.87 -16.49
CA PRO A 136 3.45 -9.97 -16.30
C PRO A 136 2.85 -11.05 -15.38
N LYS A 137 3.27 -12.30 -15.56
CA LYS A 137 2.74 -13.44 -14.78
C LYS A 137 3.24 -13.46 -13.33
N SER A 138 4.20 -12.62 -12.98
CA SER A 138 4.80 -12.56 -11.65
C SER A 138 5.19 -11.11 -11.35
N ASP A 139 4.96 -10.68 -10.13
CA ASP A 139 5.41 -9.41 -9.58
C ASP A 139 6.83 -9.48 -8.97
N GLU A 140 7.48 -10.66 -9.03
CA GLU A 140 8.84 -10.88 -8.52
C GLU A 140 9.91 -10.03 -9.21
N GLN A 141 9.56 -9.36 -10.31
CA GLN A 141 10.44 -8.50 -11.09
C GLN A 141 10.31 -7.01 -10.77
N ILE A 142 9.56 -6.63 -9.75
CA ILE A 142 9.59 -5.25 -9.25
C ILE A 142 10.93 -5.04 -8.54
N GLU A 143 11.94 -4.60 -9.31
CA GLU A 143 13.27 -4.33 -8.78
C GLU A 143 13.31 -2.96 -8.12
N TYR A 144 13.77 -2.96 -6.86
CA TYR A 144 14.21 -1.75 -6.18
C TYR A 144 15.73 -1.80 -6.01
N ASP A 145 16.42 -0.84 -6.56
CA ASP A 145 17.87 -0.66 -6.38
C ASP A 145 18.30 -0.59 -4.91
N CYS A 146 17.40 -0.19 -4.03
CA CYS A 146 17.68 -0.10 -2.60
C CYS A 146 17.86 -1.46 -1.90
N CYS A 147 17.40 -2.57 -2.49
CA CYS A 147 17.53 -3.90 -1.89
C CYS A 147 18.78 -4.66 -2.34
N HIS A 148 19.46 -4.18 -3.38
CA HIS A 148 20.60 -4.87 -4.01
C HIS A 148 21.95 -4.12 -3.94
N SER A 149 22.06 -3.05 -3.13
CA SER A 149 23.27 -2.23 -3.08
C SER A 149 24.50 -2.91 -2.49
N ASN A 150 24.45 -4.20 -2.11
CA ASN A 150 25.58 -4.91 -1.51
C ASN A 150 26.20 -6.04 -2.37
N GLU A 151 25.70 -6.33 -3.58
CA GLU A 151 26.24 -7.47 -4.33
C GLU A 151 26.90 -7.12 -5.69
N ARG A 152 27.00 -5.84 -6.05
CA ARG A 152 27.67 -5.44 -7.31
C ARG A 152 29.01 -4.75 -7.10
N SER A 153 29.79 -5.22 -6.14
CA SER A 153 31.19 -4.81 -5.97
C SER A 153 32.06 -6.03 -5.72
N ALA A 154 32.25 -6.83 -6.75
CA ALA A 154 33.33 -7.81 -6.86
C ALA A 154 33.70 -8.02 -8.33
#